data_335a2f5ddb604bfe9b8250336aeb19cc
#
_entry.id   335a2f5ddb604bfe9b8250336aeb19cc
#
_cell.length_a   1.000
_cell.length_b   1.000
_cell.length_c   1.000
_cell.angle_alpha   90.00
_cell.angle_beta   90.00
_cell.angle_gamma   90.00
#
_symmetry.space_group_name_H-M   'P 1'
#
loop_
_entity.id
_entity.type
_entity.pdbx_description
1 polymer ?
#
loop_
_entity_poly.entity_id
_entity_poly.type
_entity_poly.pdbx_seq_one_letter_code
_entity_poly.pdbx_strand_id
1 'polypeptide(L)'
;GSQLYTSCNATTNSGACHTFWPKLYEDIRCANVILEGIEKYNTPDSEARPGTLSQRIGEVLFIRAYLHYCVLKSYGECPYVDYTVNPNALPPFERENIHTIVEKICRDCDEAYARVPAQNLMDQFGRVEKGACLALKAMALWIAATPLYNGSTLKGDTRNYASVYQSYDPARWDAAAAAAKAVMDFEAEGQKRYSLYQGSPKSQTTDSGGTDQSNGAVYSRLWELFHRTMNDAKKAEWIFFHLHCKTVGYHNDMYPP
;
A
#
# COMPACT_ATOMS: atom_id res chain seq x y z
N GLY A 1 -18.97 13.05 -2.19
CA GLY A 1 -17.49 13.00 -2.09
C GLY A 1 -16.76 13.71 -3.24
N SER A 2 -17.29 13.66 -4.46
CA SER A 2 -16.61 14.21 -5.67
C SER A 2 -16.50 15.73 -5.69
N GLN A 3 -17.42 16.47 -5.10
CA GLN A 3 -17.39 17.94 -5.10
C GLN A 3 -16.25 18.55 -4.27
N LEU A 4 -15.74 17.85 -3.26
CA LEU A 4 -14.64 18.33 -2.42
C LEU A 4 -13.31 18.44 -3.17
N TYR A 5 -13.07 17.55 -4.13
CA TYR A 5 -11.83 17.54 -4.90
C TYR A 5 -11.84 18.51 -6.09
N THR A 6 -13.02 18.83 -6.61
CA THR A 6 -13.17 19.75 -7.75
C THR A 6 -13.27 21.20 -7.34
N SER A 7 -13.66 21.50 -6.09
CA SER A 7 -13.87 22.88 -5.62
C SER A 7 -12.67 23.50 -4.87
N CYS A 8 -11.55 22.79 -4.72
CA CYS A 8 -10.38 23.22 -3.92
C CYS A 8 -10.70 23.65 -2.47
N ASN A 9 -11.85 23.26 -1.97
CA ASN A 9 -12.31 23.59 -0.62
C ASN A 9 -11.95 22.52 0.44
N ALA A 10 -11.09 21.55 0.08
CA ALA A 10 -10.65 20.54 1.02
C ALA A 10 -9.75 21.17 2.10
N THR A 11 -10.24 21.24 3.31
CA THR A 11 -9.48 21.64 4.49
C THR A 11 -9.32 20.44 5.42
N THR A 12 -8.35 20.50 6.34
CA THR A 12 -8.14 19.45 7.37
C THR A 12 -9.39 19.17 8.21
N ASN A 13 -10.33 20.12 8.26
CA ASN A 13 -11.59 20.02 8.99
C ASN A 13 -12.80 19.72 8.12
N SER A 14 -12.63 19.46 6.82
CA SER A 14 -13.73 19.19 5.90
C SER A 14 -13.93 17.71 5.62
N GLY A 15 -15.15 17.23 5.85
CA GLY A 15 -15.75 16.00 5.37
C GLY A 15 -14.81 14.77 5.36
N ALA A 16 -14.34 14.37 4.20
CA ALA A 16 -13.56 13.15 4.01
C ALA A 16 -12.21 13.17 4.76
N CYS A 17 -11.52 14.31 4.81
CA CYS A 17 -10.23 14.40 5.50
C CYS A 17 -10.38 14.27 7.02
N HIS A 18 -11.45 14.83 7.58
CA HIS A 18 -11.71 14.77 9.01
C HIS A 18 -12.04 13.36 9.51
N THR A 19 -12.72 12.55 8.70
CA THR A 19 -13.12 11.19 9.07
C THR A 19 -12.02 10.17 8.79
N PHE A 20 -11.11 10.45 7.86
CA PHE A 20 -10.08 9.51 7.42
C PHE A 20 -8.97 9.32 8.46
N TRP A 21 -8.49 10.41 9.08
CA TRP A 21 -7.46 10.37 10.13
C TRP A 21 -7.85 9.50 11.34
N PRO A 22 -8.98 9.74 12.00
CA PRO A 22 -9.38 8.92 13.15
C PRO A 22 -9.54 7.46 12.79
N LYS A 23 -10.09 7.16 11.59
CA LYS A 23 -10.31 5.79 11.15
C LYS A 23 -9.00 5.04 10.95
N LEU A 24 -7.99 5.67 10.34
CA LEU A 24 -6.67 5.06 10.17
C LEU A 24 -6.01 4.72 11.49
N TYR A 25 -6.07 5.64 12.48
CA TYR A 25 -5.49 5.38 13.81
C TYR A 25 -6.29 4.37 14.64
N GLU A 26 -7.60 4.28 14.45
CA GLU A 26 -8.42 3.20 15.01
C GLU A 26 -7.95 1.83 14.49
N ASP A 27 -7.75 1.72 13.17
CA ASP A 27 -7.29 0.50 12.52
C ASP A 27 -5.82 0.16 12.91
N ILE A 28 -4.93 1.16 13.03
CA ILE A 28 -3.56 1.01 13.57
C ILE A 28 -3.60 0.46 14.99
N ARG A 29 -4.47 1.00 15.84
CA ARG A 29 -4.66 0.49 17.19
C ARG A 29 -5.08 -0.98 17.19
N CYS A 30 -6.03 -1.36 16.31
CA CYS A 30 -6.43 -2.76 16.17
C CYS A 30 -5.24 -3.66 15.80
N ALA A 31 -4.39 -3.23 14.87
CA ALA A 31 -3.19 -3.97 14.50
C ALA A 31 -2.23 -4.15 15.70
N ASN A 32 -1.98 -3.09 16.47
CA ASN A 32 -1.12 -3.16 17.65
C ASN A 32 -1.68 -4.08 18.73
N VAL A 33 -3.00 -4.00 19.01
CA VAL A 33 -3.67 -4.90 19.98
C VAL A 33 -3.54 -6.36 19.57
N ILE A 34 -3.65 -6.67 18.27
CA ILE A 34 -3.49 -8.03 17.77
C ILE A 34 -2.05 -8.51 17.99
N LEU A 35 -1.05 -7.69 17.63
CA LEU A 35 0.38 -8.06 17.79
C LEU A 35 0.73 -8.29 19.26
N GLU A 36 0.34 -7.38 20.14
CA GLU A 36 0.56 -7.51 21.58
C GLU A 36 -0.20 -8.72 22.16
N GLY A 37 -1.43 -8.95 21.72
CA GLY A 37 -2.23 -10.10 22.13
C GLY A 37 -1.60 -11.43 21.72
N ILE A 38 -1.06 -11.52 20.50
CA ILE A 38 -0.33 -12.69 20.05
C ILE A 38 0.90 -12.93 20.93
N GLU A 39 1.70 -11.91 21.19
CA GLU A 39 2.90 -12.01 22.02
C GLU A 39 2.55 -12.49 23.45
N LYS A 40 1.49 -11.92 24.01
CA LYS A 40 1.08 -12.22 25.39
C LYS A 40 0.43 -13.59 25.58
N TYR A 41 -0.38 -14.03 24.60
CA TYR A 41 -1.23 -15.22 24.75
C TYR A 41 -0.79 -16.40 23.88
N ASN A 42 0.27 -16.24 23.07
CA ASN A 42 0.78 -17.33 22.27
C ASN A 42 1.49 -18.36 23.15
N THR A 43 0.92 -19.57 23.20
CA THR A 43 1.56 -20.73 23.79
C THR A 43 1.93 -21.72 22.68
N PRO A 44 2.97 -22.55 22.86
CA PRO A 44 3.33 -23.58 21.89
C PRO A 44 2.17 -24.48 21.47
N ASP A 45 1.21 -24.70 22.36
CA ASP A 45 0.03 -25.52 22.12
C ASP A 45 -1.10 -24.77 21.38
N SER A 46 -1.02 -23.46 21.24
CA SER A 46 -2.04 -22.66 20.58
C SER A 46 -1.92 -22.65 19.04
N GLU A 47 -0.83 -23.15 18.49
CA GLU A 47 -0.59 -23.19 17.07
C GLU A 47 -1.16 -24.47 16.44
N ALA A 48 -2.42 -24.41 16.00
CA ALA A 48 -3.11 -25.54 15.37
C ALA A 48 -2.44 -26.00 14.05
N ARG A 49 -1.65 -25.11 13.41
CA ARG A 49 -0.87 -25.40 12.20
C ARG A 49 0.45 -24.64 12.25
N PRO A 50 1.60 -25.33 12.27
CA PRO A 50 2.92 -24.73 12.30
C PRO A 50 3.10 -23.71 11.15
N GLY A 51 3.64 -22.52 11.47
CA GLY A 51 3.84 -21.43 10.50
C GLY A 51 2.65 -20.51 10.28
N THR A 52 1.42 -20.92 10.61
CA THR A 52 0.23 -20.09 10.39
C THR A 52 0.26 -18.82 11.24
N LEU A 53 0.69 -18.91 12.48
CA LEU A 53 0.78 -17.77 13.39
C LEU A 53 1.83 -16.77 12.91
N SER A 54 3.00 -17.23 12.49
CA SER A 54 4.05 -16.39 11.91
C SER A 54 3.52 -15.62 10.69
N GLN A 55 2.79 -16.30 9.79
CA GLN A 55 2.16 -15.64 8.65
C GLN A 55 1.15 -14.58 9.11
N ARG A 56 0.31 -14.85 10.13
CA ARG A 56 -0.65 -13.87 10.65
C ARG A 56 0.05 -12.63 11.23
N ILE A 57 1.14 -12.82 11.96
CA ILE A 57 1.96 -11.71 12.45
C ILE A 57 2.46 -10.87 11.26
N GLY A 58 3.00 -11.51 10.22
CA GLY A 58 3.48 -10.83 9.02
C GLY A 58 2.38 -10.04 8.31
N GLU A 59 1.19 -10.60 8.20
CA GLU A 59 0.03 -9.90 7.60
C GLU A 59 -0.38 -8.68 8.42
N VAL A 60 -0.40 -8.76 9.74
CA VAL A 60 -0.76 -7.63 10.60
C VAL A 60 0.33 -6.54 10.58
N LEU A 61 1.61 -6.91 10.55
CA LEU A 61 2.72 -5.97 10.37
C LEU A 61 2.61 -5.22 9.03
N PHE A 62 2.33 -5.93 7.95
CA PHE A 62 2.08 -5.31 6.65
C PHE A 62 0.90 -4.33 6.68
N ILE A 63 -0.22 -4.71 7.29
CA ILE A 63 -1.40 -3.85 7.42
C ILE A 63 -1.04 -2.60 8.24
N ARG A 64 -0.31 -2.73 9.35
CA ARG A 64 0.16 -1.58 10.13
C ARG A 64 1.03 -0.63 9.31
N ALA A 65 2.00 -1.18 8.57
CA ALA A 65 2.85 -0.41 7.66
C ALA A 65 2.02 0.31 6.58
N TYR A 66 1.05 -0.38 5.98
CA TYR A 66 0.17 0.18 4.95
C TYR A 66 -0.71 1.31 5.49
N LEU A 67 -1.26 1.17 6.69
CA LEU A 67 -2.06 2.21 7.33
C LEU A 67 -1.22 3.46 7.61
N HIS A 68 0.00 3.30 8.15
CA HIS A 68 0.92 4.44 8.34
C HIS A 68 1.34 5.06 7.01
N TYR A 69 1.54 4.27 5.96
CA TYR A 69 1.77 4.78 4.62
C TYR A 69 0.58 5.63 4.12
N CYS A 70 -0.66 5.21 4.37
CA CYS A 70 -1.85 6.00 4.05
C CYS A 70 -1.90 7.33 4.82
N VAL A 71 -1.53 7.32 6.11
CA VAL A 71 -1.42 8.55 6.90
C VAL A 71 -0.33 9.45 6.34
N LEU A 72 0.87 8.91 6.09
CA LEU A 72 2.01 9.64 5.51
C LEU A 72 1.63 10.30 4.17
N LYS A 73 1.02 9.53 3.27
CA LYS A 73 0.60 10.01 1.95
C LYS A 73 -0.42 11.15 2.01
N SER A 74 -1.33 11.10 2.99
CA SER A 74 -2.46 12.04 3.08
C SER A 74 -2.14 13.28 3.92
N TYR A 75 -1.27 13.15 4.94
CA TYR A 75 -1.07 14.19 5.94
C TYR A 75 0.41 14.58 6.15
N GLY A 76 1.34 13.84 5.57
CA GLY A 76 2.77 14.05 5.78
C GLY A 76 3.23 13.56 7.15
N GLU A 77 3.93 14.43 7.90
CA GLU A 77 4.39 14.11 9.26
C GLU A 77 3.24 13.68 10.17
N CYS A 78 3.45 12.56 10.83
CA CYS A 78 2.45 11.97 11.71
C CYS A 78 3.13 11.17 12.84
N PRO A 79 2.44 10.91 13.94
CA PRO A 79 2.93 9.96 14.94
C PRO A 79 2.96 8.54 14.35
N TYR A 80 4.09 7.86 14.46
CA TYR A 80 4.17 6.43 14.17
C TYR A 80 3.91 5.62 15.42
N VAL A 81 2.74 4.97 15.50
CA VAL A 81 2.28 4.26 16.69
C VAL A 81 2.42 2.75 16.48
N ASP A 82 3.45 2.14 17.09
CA ASP A 82 3.75 0.69 17.01
C ASP A 82 3.51 -0.05 18.34
N TYR A 83 2.75 0.56 19.23
CA TYR A 83 2.37 0.02 20.53
C TYR A 83 0.89 0.28 20.85
N THR A 84 0.35 -0.48 21.81
CA THR A 84 -1.02 -0.26 22.27
C THR A 84 -1.09 0.92 23.25
N VAL A 85 -1.85 1.92 22.88
CA VAL A 85 -2.04 3.13 23.70
C VAL A 85 -3.00 2.85 24.85
N ASN A 86 -2.56 3.17 26.07
CA ASN A 86 -3.43 3.13 27.23
C ASN A 86 -4.36 4.36 27.26
N PRO A 87 -5.69 4.21 27.18
CA PRO A 87 -6.62 5.34 27.15
C PRO A 87 -6.62 6.16 28.44
N ASN A 88 -6.18 5.59 29.56
CA ASN A 88 -6.12 6.28 30.87
C ASN A 88 -4.79 7.02 31.10
N ALA A 89 -3.81 6.84 30.21
CA ALA A 89 -2.48 7.45 30.29
C ALA A 89 -1.98 7.75 28.87
N LEU A 90 -2.61 8.72 28.23
CA LEU A 90 -2.25 9.11 26.87
C LEU A 90 -0.85 9.75 26.87
N PRO A 91 0.10 9.21 26.11
CA PRO A 91 1.39 9.86 25.91
C PRO A 91 1.21 11.10 25.03
N PRO A 92 2.11 12.08 25.11
CA PRO A 92 2.16 13.13 24.11
C PRO A 92 2.48 12.49 22.74
N PHE A 93 1.56 12.66 21.78
CA PHE A 93 1.79 12.23 20.40
C PHE A 93 2.48 13.37 19.65
N GLU A 94 3.76 13.19 19.39
CA GLU A 94 4.52 14.13 18.57
C GLU A 94 4.55 13.65 17.13
N ARG A 95 4.57 14.60 16.19
CA ARG A 95 4.77 14.27 14.78
C ARG A 95 6.22 13.88 14.57
N GLU A 96 6.43 12.75 13.98
CA GLU A 96 7.75 12.29 13.56
C GLU A 96 8.05 12.84 12.17
N ASN A 97 9.33 13.03 11.88
CA ASN A 97 9.74 13.46 10.54
C ASN A 97 9.55 12.33 9.51
N ILE A 98 9.44 12.70 8.25
CA ILE A 98 9.17 11.78 7.14
C ILE A 98 10.20 10.65 7.06
N HIS A 99 11.49 10.95 7.30
CA HIS A 99 12.55 9.95 7.24
C HIS A 99 12.33 8.83 8.28
N THR A 100 12.07 9.21 9.53
CA THR A 100 11.79 8.27 10.62
C THR A 100 10.54 7.42 10.32
N ILE A 101 9.48 8.04 9.80
CA ILE A 101 8.24 7.32 9.44
C ILE A 101 8.52 6.31 8.33
N VAL A 102 9.24 6.70 7.28
CA VAL A 102 9.57 5.81 6.17
C VAL A 102 10.48 4.66 6.61
N GLU A 103 11.46 4.91 7.49
CA GLU A 103 12.29 3.85 8.07
C GLU A 103 11.45 2.83 8.86
N LYS A 104 10.51 3.30 9.67
CA LYS A 104 9.62 2.43 10.45
C LYS A 104 8.67 1.63 9.54
N ILE A 105 8.13 2.25 8.48
CA ILE A 105 7.35 1.54 7.46
C ILE A 105 8.19 0.46 6.80
N CYS A 106 9.43 0.76 6.39
CA CYS A 106 10.33 -0.19 5.77
C CYS A 106 10.67 -1.35 6.73
N ARG A 107 10.92 -1.07 8.01
CA ARG A 107 11.15 -2.09 9.05
C ARG A 107 9.96 -3.05 9.14
N ASP A 108 8.74 -2.52 9.27
CA ASP A 108 7.55 -3.36 9.37
C ASP A 108 7.31 -4.17 8.08
N CYS A 109 7.64 -3.61 6.89
CA CYS A 109 7.61 -4.35 5.63
C CYS A 109 8.65 -5.48 5.58
N ASP A 110 9.87 -5.25 6.06
CA ASP A 110 10.93 -6.26 6.07
C ASP A 110 10.61 -7.40 7.06
N GLU A 111 10.06 -7.06 8.23
CA GLU A 111 9.60 -8.05 9.19
C GLU A 111 8.40 -8.85 8.67
N ALA A 112 7.47 -8.21 7.98
CA ALA A 112 6.35 -8.88 7.31
C ALA A 112 6.85 -9.81 6.21
N TYR A 113 7.78 -9.34 5.36
CA TYR A 113 8.39 -10.11 4.29
C TYR A 113 9.02 -11.42 4.78
N ALA A 114 9.66 -11.39 5.93
CA ALA A 114 10.28 -12.59 6.51
C ALA A 114 9.25 -13.67 6.92
N ARG A 115 7.98 -13.28 7.16
CA ARG A 115 6.94 -14.13 7.73
C ARG A 115 5.87 -14.59 6.74
N VAL A 116 5.59 -13.79 5.71
CA VAL A 116 4.55 -14.11 4.72
C VAL A 116 5.10 -15.02 3.60
N PRO A 117 4.26 -15.81 2.92
CA PRO A 117 4.69 -16.67 1.82
C PRO A 117 5.08 -15.85 0.59
N ALA A 118 5.90 -16.44 -0.28
CA ALA A 118 6.22 -15.88 -1.59
C ALA A 118 4.98 -15.79 -2.48
N GLN A 119 4.11 -16.80 -2.39
CA GLN A 119 2.83 -16.88 -3.08
C GLN A 119 1.84 -17.63 -2.20
N ASN A 120 0.61 -17.14 -2.13
CA ASN A 120 -0.48 -17.83 -1.43
C ASN A 120 -1.11 -18.92 -2.31
N LEU A 121 -1.65 -19.94 -1.67
CA LEU A 121 -2.48 -20.94 -2.33
C LEU A 121 -3.78 -20.32 -2.82
N MET A 122 -4.45 -20.98 -3.75
CA MET A 122 -5.67 -20.47 -4.39
C MET A 122 -6.82 -20.19 -3.40
N ASP A 123 -6.92 -20.96 -2.33
CA ASP A 123 -7.91 -20.78 -1.25
C ASP A 123 -7.59 -19.58 -0.35
N GLN A 124 -6.36 -19.07 -0.41
CA GLN A 124 -5.88 -17.91 0.33
C GLN A 124 -5.61 -16.69 -0.58
N PHE A 125 -6.12 -16.73 -1.79
CA PHE A 125 -5.96 -15.66 -2.75
C PHE A 125 -6.44 -14.31 -2.20
N GLY A 126 -5.63 -13.25 -2.41
CA GLY A 126 -5.90 -11.91 -1.87
C GLY A 126 -5.28 -11.61 -0.50
N ARG A 127 -4.64 -12.60 0.15
CA ARG A 127 -3.85 -12.37 1.35
C ARG A 127 -2.48 -11.78 1.00
N VAL A 128 -1.80 -11.24 2.02
CA VAL A 128 -0.48 -10.61 1.86
C VAL A 128 0.57 -11.64 1.41
N GLU A 129 1.32 -11.27 0.37
CA GLU A 129 2.47 -12.02 -0.14
C GLU A 129 3.75 -11.18 -0.01
N LYS A 130 4.91 -11.82 -0.15
CA LYS A 130 6.22 -11.13 -0.12
C LYS A 130 6.30 -9.95 -1.08
N GLY A 131 5.73 -10.09 -2.27
CA GLY A 131 5.72 -9.01 -3.26
C GLY A 131 4.95 -7.78 -2.83
N ALA A 132 3.88 -7.92 -2.04
CA ALA A 132 3.16 -6.79 -1.46
C ALA A 132 4.04 -5.99 -0.49
N CYS A 133 4.83 -6.69 0.33
CA CYS A 133 5.77 -6.05 1.27
C CYS A 133 6.85 -5.26 0.52
N LEU A 134 7.43 -5.85 -0.54
CA LEU A 134 8.40 -5.16 -1.40
C LEU A 134 7.80 -3.93 -2.07
N ALA A 135 6.58 -4.05 -2.59
CA ALA A 135 5.90 -2.95 -3.27
C ALA A 135 5.60 -1.78 -2.31
N LEU A 136 5.09 -2.07 -1.11
CA LEU A 136 4.83 -1.04 -0.10
C LEU A 136 6.12 -0.33 0.32
N LYS A 137 7.20 -1.08 0.53
CA LYS A 137 8.53 -0.52 0.81
C LYS A 137 9.00 0.39 -0.31
N ALA A 138 8.88 -0.04 -1.57
CA ALA A 138 9.24 0.78 -2.73
C ALA A 138 8.41 2.07 -2.81
N MET A 139 7.10 2.00 -2.55
CA MET A 139 6.21 3.15 -2.52
C MET A 139 6.57 4.16 -1.41
N ALA A 140 6.92 3.68 -0.22
CA ALA A 140 7.33 4.53 0.89
C ALA A 140 8.66 5.26 0.60
N LEU A 141 9.65 4.53 0.09
CA LEU A 141 10.95 5.09 -0.32
C LEU A 141 10.80 6.08 -1.47
N TRP A 142 9.90 5.80 -2.44
CA TRP A 142 9.62 6.71 -3.54
C TRP A 142 9.03 8.04 -3.05
N ILE A 143 8.07 8.03 -2.11
CA ILE A 143 7.54 9.27 -1.52
C ILE A 143 8.67 10.08 -0.88
N ALA A 144 9.55 9.44 -0.10
CA ALA A 144 10.68 10.10 0.55
C ALA A 144 11.69 10.70 -0.45
N ALA A 145 11.81 10.11 -1.65
CA ALA A 145 12.70 10.59 -2.70
C ALA A 145 12.11 11.75 -3.51
N THR A 146 10.80 11.98 -3.47
CA THR A 146 10.14 13.03 -4.27
C THR A 146 10.65 14.43 -3.90
N PRO A 147 10.62 15.41 -4.83
CA PRO A 147 11.05 16.78 -4.58
C PRO A 147 10.34 17.47 -3.40
N LEU A 148 9.16 16.99 -3.01
CA LEU A 148 8.43 17.51 -1.85
C LEU A 148 9.19 17.26 -0.54
N TYR A 149 9.87 16.09 -0.42
CA TYR A 149 10.53 15.66 0.80
C TYR A 149 12.06 15.50 0.66
N ASN A 150 12.59 15.68 -0.54
CA ASN A 150 14.02 15.54 -0.82
C ASN A 150 14.58 16.84 -1.40
N GLY A 151 14.83 17.83 -0.52
CA GLY A 151 15.38 19.11 -0.93
C GLY A 151 14.35 19.96 -1.66
N SER A 152 13.32 20.43 -0.98
CA SER A 152 12.31 21.30 -1.58
C SER A 152 12.96 22.55 -2.16
N THR A 153 12.90 22.68 -3.49
CA THR A 153 13.33 23.85 -4.25
C THR A 153 12.17 24.75 -4.65
N LEU A 154 10.99 24.57 -4.03
CA LEU A 154 9.85 25.43 -4.29
C LEU A 154 10.20 26.85 -3.85
N LYS A 155 10.54 27.69 -4.82
CA LYS A 155 10.85 29.11 -4.59
C LYS A 155 9.65 29.79 -3.93
N GLY A 156 9.90 30.42 -2.77
CA GLY A 156 8.89 31.16 -2.03
C GLY A 156 8.14 30.35 -0.99
N ASP A 157 8.49 29.10 -0.76
CA ASP A 157 7.94 28.34 0.37
C ASP A 157 8.61 28.79 1.67
N THR A 158 7.90 29.62 2.44
CA THR A 158 8.33 30.10 3.76
C THR A 158 7.91 29.18 4.89
N ARG A 159 7.29 28.06 4.56
CA ARG A 159 6.80 27.09 5.54
C ARG A 159 7.99 26.35 6.13
N ASN A 160 8.20 26.52 7.43
CA ASN A 160 9.24 25.83 8.17
C ASN A 160 8.76 24.39 8.46
N TYR A 161 8.79 23.53 7.44
CA TYR A 161 8.50 22.12 7.64
C TYR A 161 9.74 21.43 8.20
N ALA A 162 9.68 21.03 9.46
CA ALA A 162 10.68 20.13 10.04
C ALA A 162 10.77 18.78 9.29
N SER A 163 9.74 18.46 8.52
CA SER A 163 9.56 17.27 7.70
C SER A 163 10.29 17.27 6.38
N VAL A 164 10.62 18.44 5.85
CA VAL A 164 11.29 18.54 4.56
C VAL A 164 12.77 18.23 4.76
N TYR A 165 13.29 17.27 4.02
CA TYR A 165 14.73 17.04 3.97
C TYR A 165 15.40 18.34 3.52
N GLN A 166 16.17 18.96 4.41
CA GLN A 166 16.77 20.29 4.18
C GLN A 166 17.77 20.30 3.02
N SER A 167 18.31 19.12 2.65
CA SER A 167 19.23 18.97 1.54
C SER A 167 18.77 17.87 0.60
N TYR A 168 18.94 18.11 -0.70
CA TYR A 168 18.74 17.07 -1.71
C TYR A 168 19.79 15.99 -1.54
N ASP A 169 19.32 14.74 -1.53
CA ASP A 169 20.16 13.56 -1.47
C ASP A 169 19.78 12.60 -2.61
N PRO A 170 20.63 12.43 -3.63
CA PRO A 170 20.37 11.52 -4.75
C PRO A 170 20.26 10.06 -4.32
N ALA A 171 20.91 9.65 -3.22
CA ALA A 171 20.85 8.28 -2.72
C ALA A 171 19.42 7.82 -2.38
N ARG A 172 18.52 8.75 -2.07
CA ARG A 172 17.09 8.43 -1.85
C ARG A 172 16.41 7.93 -3.12
N TRP A 173 16.77 8.49 -4.28
CA TRP A 173 16.29 7.99 -5.58
C TRP A 173 16.87 6.63 -5.91
N ASP A 174 18.15 6.42 -5.61
CA ASP A 174 18.81 5.13 -5.82
C ASP A 174 18.17 4.04 -4.95
N ALA A 175 17.85 4.35 -3.68
CA ALA A 175 17.16 3.44 -2.78
C ALA A 175 15.73 3.12 -3.28
N ALA A 176 14.98 4.12 -3.74
CA ALA A 176 13.65 3.91 -4.29
C ALA A 176 13.68 3.08 -5.58
N ALA A 177 14.64 3.35 -6.48
CA ALA A 177 14.84 2.60 -7.72
C ALA A 177 15.23 1.15 -7.43
N ALA A 178 16.14 0.91 -6.48
CA ALA A 178 16.55 -0.43 -6.08
C ALA A 178 15.38 -1.22 -5.49
N ALA A 179 14.55 -0.58 -4.64
CA ALA A 179 13.36 -1.21 -4.07
C ALA A 179 12.31 -1.55 -5.15
N ALA A 180 12.07 -0.65 -6.10
CA ALA A 180 11.18 -0.91 -7.23
C ALA A 180 11.70 -2.05 -8.12
N LYS A 181 13.01 -2.08 -8.38
CA LYS A 181 13.66 -3.17 -9.11
C LYS A 181 13.49 -4.51 -8.39
N ALA A 182 13.60 -4.55 -7.07
CA ALA A 182 13.39 -5.76 -6.29
C ALA A 182 11.98 -6.35 -6.47
N VAL A 183 10.94 -5.51 -6.67
CA VAL A 183 9.59 -5.98 -7.02
C VAL A 183 9.56 -6.59 -8.41
N MET A 184 10.19 -5.94 -9.39
CA MET A 184 10.21 -6.39 -10.79
C MET A 184 10.98 -7.69 -10.97
N ASP A 185 12.02 -7.88 -10.18
CA ASP A 185 12.91 -9.06 -10.24
C ASP A 185 12.48 -10.17 -9.25
N PHE A 186 11.40 -9.93 -8.49
CA PHE A 186 10.94 -10.90 -7.48
C PHE A 186 10.51 -12.22 -8.14
N GLU A 187 11.07 -13.30 -7.64
CA GLU A 187 10.79 -14.66 -8.07
C GLU A 187 10.06 -15.45 -6.97
N ALA A 188 9.08 -16.22 -7.37
CA ALA A 188 8.44 -17.25 -6.56
C ALA A 188 8.58 -18.59 -7.27
N GLU A 189 9.03 -19.61 -6.56
CA GLU A 189 9.24 -20.97 -7.11
C GLU A 189 10.17 -21.01 -8.35
N GLY A 190 11.17 -20.09 -8.40
CA GLY A 190 12.12 -20.00 -9.52
C GLY A 190 11.59 -19.35 -10.79
N GLN A 191 10.43 -18.70 -10.71
CA GLN A 191 9.84 -17.96 -11.82
C GLN A 191 9.53 -16.51 -11.41
N LYS A 192 9.61 -15.59 -12.38
CA LYS A 192 9.18 -14.21 -12.15
C LYS A 192 7.71 -14.18 -11.71
N ARG A 193 7.47 -13.59 -10.53
CA ARG A 193 6.12 -13.53 -9.95
C ARG A 193 5.23 -12.49 -10.63
N TYR A 194 5.83 -11.38 -11.08
CA TYR A 194 5.10 -10.25 -11.66
C TYR A 194 5.52 -9.96 -13.07
N SER A 195 4.54 -9.73 -13.94
CA SER A 195 4.73 -9.33 -15.33
C SER A 195 3.53 -8.51 -15.79
N LEU A 196 3.75 -7.62 -16.77
CA LEU A 196 2.67 -6.85 -17.37
C LEU A 196 1.73 -7.77 -18.16
N TYR A 197 0.44 -7.54 -18.01
CA TYR A 197 -0.59 -8.27 -18.74
C TYR A 197 -0.53 -7.92 -20.24
N GLN A 198 -0.34 -8.93 -21.07
CA GLN A 198 -0.21 -8.76 -22.53
C GLN A 198 -1.55 -8.85 -23.29
N GLY A 199 -2.66 -9.07 -22.60
CA GLY A 199 -3.95 -9.32 -23.21
C GLY A 199 -4.12 -10.79 -23.66
N SER A 200 -5.33 -11.17 -24.02
CA SER A 200 -5.57 -12.47 -24.65
C SER A 200 -5.32 -12.39 -26.16
N PRO A 201 -4.85 -13.49 -26.80
CA PRO A 201 -4.69 -13.52 -28.26
C PRO A 201 -5.96 -13.16 -29.06
N LYS A 202 -7.13 -13.31 -28.45
CA LYS A 202 -8.43 -13.00 -29.05
C LYS A 202 -8.81 -11.50 -28.94
N SER A 203 -8.13 -10.73 -28.10
CA SER A 203 -8.43 -9.28 -27.93
C SER A 203 -7.87 -8.42 -29.07
N GLN A 204 -7.06 -9.02 -29.96
CA GLN A 204 -6.49 -8.32 -31.10
C GLN A 204 -7.44 -8.23 -32.31
N THR A 205 -8.56 -8.92 -32.30
CA THR A 205 -9.36 -9.13 -33.55
C THR A 205 -10.78 -8.61 -33.54
N THR A 206 -11.38 -8.17 -32.44
CA THR A 206 -12.77 -7.75 -32.46
C THR A 206 -13.12 -6.66 -31.45
N ASP A 207 -12.93 -5.42 -31.86
CA ASP A 207 -14.00 -4.46 -31.64
C ASP A 207 -14.08 -3.49 -32.83
N SER A 208 -14.99 -3.85 -33.71
CA SER A 208 -15.36 -3.12 -34.91
C SER A 208 -16.14 -1.88 -34.55
N GLY A 209 -15.45 -0.78 -34.32
CA GLY A 209 -16.13 0.48 -34.06
C GLY A 209 -15.24 1.73 -34.04
N GLY A 210 -13.94 1.59 -34.00
CA GLY A 210 -13.02 2.73 -33.99
C GLY A 210 -11.94 2.60 -35.04
N THR A 211 -11.77 3.62 -35.85
CA THR A 211 -10.77 3.75 -36.93
C THR A 211 -9.33 3.93 -36.45
N ASP A 212 -9.06 3.81 -35.14
CA ASP A 212 -7.73 3.93 -34.56
C ASP A 212 -7.29 2.60 -33.92
N GLN A 213 -6.69 1.73 -34.74
CA GLN A 213 -6.24 0.40 -34.34
C GLN A 213 -5.09 0.43 -33.32
N SER A 214 -4.34 1.53 -33.21
CA SER A 214 -3.20 1.63 -32.28
C SER A 214 -3.63 1.86 -30.82
N ASN A 215 -4.68 2.65 -30.63
CA ASN A 215 -5.21 2.94 -29.30
C ASN A 215 -6.23 1.89 -28.82
N GLY A 216 -6.93 1.23 -29.74
CA GLY A 216 -7.91 0.19 -29.44
C GLY A 216 -7.30 -1.03 -28.74
N ALA A 217 -6.10 -1.44 -29.12
CA ALA A 217 -5.44 -2.59 -28.50
C ALA A 217 -5.00 -2.33 -27.05
N VAL A 218 -4.55 -1.11 -26.72
CA VAL A 218 -4.18 -0.74 -25.35
C VAL A 218 -5.43 -0.64 -24.48
N TYR A 219 -6.47 0.03 -24.99
CA TYR A 219 -7.74 0.17 -24.27
C TYR A 219 -8.40 -1.19 -23.99
N SER A 220 -8.41 -2.10 -24.95
CA SER A 220 -8.97 -3.44 -24.77
C SER A 220 -8.21 -4.26 -23.72
N ARG A 221 -6.88 -4.14 -23.65
CA ARG A 221 -6.06 -4.81 -22.60
C ARG A 221 -6.37 -4.29 -21.22
N LEU A 222 -6.46 -2.97 -21.04
CA LEU A 222 -6.84 -2.36 -19.77
C LEU A 222 -8.27 -2.76 -19.37
N TRP A 223 -9.20 -2.75 -20.33
CA TRP A 223 -10.55 -3.19 -20.07
C TRP A 223 -10.62 -4.65 -19.66
N GLU A 224 -9.88 -5.54 -20.34
CA GLU A 224 -9.80 -6.97 -19.98
C GLU A 224 -9.23 -7.17 -18.57
N LEU A 225 -8.18 -6.40 -18.20
CA LEU A 225 -7.54 -6.52 -16.89
C LEU A 225 -8.52 -6.29 -15.76
N PHE A 226 -9.42 -5.31 -15.91
CA PHE A 226 -10.35 -4.92 -14.83
C PHE A 226 -11.75 -5.55 -14.93
N HIS A 227 -12.20 -5.93 -16.11
CA HIS A 227 -13.60 -6.32 -16.33
C HIS A 227 -13.84 -7.80 -16.59
N ARG A 228 -12.85 -8.55 -17.02
CA ARG A 228 -12.98 -10.00 -17.29
C ARG A 228 -12.65 -10.85 -16.08
N THR A 229 -13.11 -12.10 -16.14
CA THR A 229 -12.80 -13.11 -15.11
C THR A 229 -11.29 -13.23 -14.89
N MET A 230 -10.91 -13.32 -13.63
CA MET A 230 -9.53 -13.49 -13.22
C MET A 230 -8.96 -14.79 -13.80
N ASN A 231 -7.79 -14.69 -14.44
CA ASN A 231 -6.98 -15.83 -14.87
C ASN A 231 -5.53 -15.66 -14.41
N ASP A 232 -4.70 -16.68 -14.60
CA ASP A 232 -3.33 -16.64 -14.09
C ASP A 232 -2.47 -15.55 -14.75
N ALA A 233 -2.69 -15.26 -16.03
CA ALA A 233 -1.99 -14.18 -16.72
C ALA A 233 -2.29 -12.79 -16.14
N LYS A 234 -3.52 -12.55 -15.68
CA LYS A 234 -3.91 -11.29 -15.00
C LYS A 234 -3.37 -11.22 -13.59
N LYS A 235 -3.35 -12.35 -12.86
CA LYS A 235 -2.79 -12.42 -11.51
C LYS A 235 -1.31 -12.03 -11.48
N ALA A 236 -0.58 -12.23 -12.57
CA ALA A 236 0.82 -11.86 -12.67
C ALA A 236 1.07 -10.34 -12.61
N GLU A 237 0.08 -9.49 -12.91
CA GLU A 237 0.20 -8.02 -12.78
C GLU A 237 -0.27 -7.51 -11.41
N TRP A 238 -1.04 -8.31 -10.66
CA TRP A 238 -1.64 -7.88 -9.41
C TRP A 238 -0.73 -8.20 -8.23
N ILE A 239 -0.28 -7.16 -7.53
CA ILE A 239 0.61 -7.28 -6.38
C ILE A 239 -0.18 -7.41 -5.09
N PHE A 240 -1.17 -6.53 -4.89
CA PHE A 240 -2.06 -6.54 -3.73
C PHE A 240 -3.40 -5.91 -4.11
N PHE A 241 -4.49 -6.54 -3.69
CA PHE A 241 -5.83 -6.07 -4.02
C PHE A 241 -6.83 -6.53 -2.96
N HIS A 242 -7.93 -5.82 -2.87
CA HIS A 242 -9.03 -6.14 -1.99
C HIS A 242 -10.14 -6.86 -2.77
N LEU A 243 -10.54 -8.04 -2.31
CA LEU A 243 -11.68 -8.77 -2.87
C LEU A 243 -12.97 -8.20 -2.29
N HIS A 244 -13.75 -7.53 -3.12
CA HIS A 244 -15.10 -7.14 -2.77
C HIS A 244 -16.09 -8.20 -3.20
N CYS A 245 -16.95 -8.67 -2.27
CA CYS A 245 -18.16 -9.39 -2.65
C CYS A 245 -19.03 -8.47 -3.49
N LYS A 246 -19.82 -9.05 -4.42
CA LYS A 246 -20.80 -8.32 -5.23
C LYS A 246 -21.85 -7.64 -4.34
N THR A 247 -21.52 -6.48 -3.79
CA THR A 247 -22.51 -5.59 -3.18
C THR A 247 -22.73 -4.42 -4.12
N VAL A 248 -23.98 -4.19 -4.46
CA VAL A 248 -24.42 -3.18 -5.45
C VAL A 248 -23.91 -1.77 -5.13
N GLY A 249 -23.57 -1.45 -3.86
CA GLY A 249 -23.06 -0.17 -3.44
C GLY A 249 -21.62 0.13 -3.90
N TYR A 250 -20.74 -0.86 -4.00
CA TYR A 250 -19.34 -0.66 -4.39
C TYR A 250 -19.12 -0.36 -5.87
N HIS A 251 -20.08 -0.78 -6.72
CA HIS A 251 -19.96 -0.54 -8.16
C HIS A 251 -20.08 0.95 -8.50
N ASN A 252 -20.86 1.70 -7.74
CA ASN A 252 -21.05 3.13 -7.96
C ASN A 252 -19.91 4.00 -7.43
N ASP A 253 -19.12 3.52 -6.47
CA ASP A 253 -17.98 4.24 -5.90
C ASP A 253 -16.69 4.07 -6.71
N MET A 254 -16.56 2.95 -7.43
CA MET A 254 -15.38 2.63 -8.25
C MET A 254 -15.50 3.17 -9.69
N TYR A 255 -16.69 3.36 -10.20
CA TYR A 255 -16.98 3.89 -11.53
C TYR A 255 -17.95 5.05 -11.40
N PRO A 256 -17.47 6.30 -11.27
CA PRO A 256 -18.35 7.45 -11.41
C PRO A 256 -18.98 7.47 -12.80
N PRO A 257 -20.24 7.91 -12.92
CA PRO A 257 -20.97 7.98 -14.17
C PRO A 257 -20.29 8.88 -15.19
#